data_f4aa9e5e331e6341236d62e88dfad3d2
#
_entry.id   f4aa9e5e331e6341236d62e88dfad3d2
#
_cell.length_a   1.000
_cell.length_b   1.000
_cell.length_c   1.000
_cell.angle_alpha   90.00
_cell.angle_beta   90.00
_cell.angle_gamma   90.00
#
_symmetry.space_group_name_H-M   'P 1'
#
loop_
_entity.id
_entity.type
_entity.pdbx_description
1 polymer ?
#
loop_
_entity_poly.entity_id
_entity_poly.type
_entity_poly.pdbx_seq_one_letter_code
_entity_poly.pdbx_strand_id
1 'polypeptide(L)'
;MNRLIATIVLSLTYSFSILISVLTKGWLKSKTRRGRIIVNGTFHNPNWFHAHITPLVNSGYGEVILVCDAPIAELPNLIYECPPNWANKIFSRAGAKFFWTFIQGFKRPADIYIGYHIFPSAVTALICGRLFGAKVVYQLTAGELELQGGGWNVENKVMVALSRPSKLVQALAHALMRQYDLAIVRGSNAKNYVLRHKFRNALEVVTGSVETKLPISDSKDIDLIFVGRLSEYKRPDRLLDVVAGVARSIADFKATLVGDGPDRKALEKQVRNLGIEKNVTFLGQRDDVPTLLSRAKLFVLTSRWEGVSIAMLESMAMRSVPVVSNVGDLRDFAINGETGYAIDEEDKEGFITTIVELLSDERRRAYLAANARQLVVEKCDRDILSKRWSDILNDLRN
;
A
#
# COMPACT_ATOMS: atom_id res chain seq x y z
N MET A 1 7.71 3.05 24.07
CA MET A 1 9.17 3.11 23.78
C MET A 1 9.52 4.58 23.57
N ASN A 2 10.56 5.10 24.22
CA ASN A 2 10.97 6.48 23.98
C ASN A 2 11.86 6.61 22.73
N ARG A 3 12.07 7.85 22.27
CA ARG A 3 12.81 8.18 21.05
C ARG A 3 14.25 7.63 21.04
N LEU A 4 14.95 7.74 22.17
CA LEU A 4 16.35 7.27 22.28
C LEU A 4 16.44 5.77 22.02
N ILE A 5 15.57 4.99 22.67
CA ILE A 5 15.51 3.54 22.49
C ILE A 5 15.15 3.20 21.03
N ALA A 6 14.17 3.87 20.44
CA ALA A 6 13.81 3.66 19.04
C ALA A 6 15.00 3.94 18.11
N THR A 7 15.71 5.05 18.31
CA THR A 7 16.89 5.40 17.54
C THR A 7 17.99 4.34 17.66
N ILE A 8 18.28 3.88 18.88
CA ILE A 8 19.29 2.83 19.12
C ILE A 8 18.88 1.52 18.45
N VAL A 9 17.66 1.06 18.68
CA VAL A 9 17.15 -0.20 18.10
C VAL A 9 17.22 -0.19 16.58
N LEU A 10 16.72 0.85 15.93
CA LEU A 10 16.74 0.95 14.47
C LEU A 10 18.18 1.07 13.94
N SER A 11 19.01 1.89 14.57
CA SER A 11 20.41 2.07 14.14
C SER A 11 21.22 0.79 14.27
N LEU A 12 21.12 0.08 15.39
CA LEU A 12 21.81 -1.20 15.58
C LEU A 12 21.28 -2.27 14.59
N THR A 13 19.97 -2.35 14.42
CA THR A 13 19.36 -3.33 13.51
C THR A 13 19.81 -3.08 12.06
N TYR A 14 19.74 -1.84 11.59
CA TYR A 14 20.14 -1.51 10.22
C TYR A 14 21.65 -1.71 9.99
N SER A 15 22.50 -1.26 10.92
CA SER A 15 23.95 -1.46 10.84
C SER A 15 24.32 -2.94 10.84
N PHE A 16 23.75 -3.73 11.73
CA PHE A 16 23.95 -5.18 11.78
C PHE A 16 23.48 -5.87 10.50
N SER A 17 22.32 -5.49 9.97
CA SER A 17 21.78 -6.07 8.72
C SER A 17 22.67 -5.76 7.51
N ILE A 18 23.22 -4.55 7.43
CA ILE A 18 24.19 -4.17 6.40
C ILE A 18 25.46 -5.02 6.53
N LEU A 19 25.99 -5.15 7.74
CA LEU A 19 27.20 -5.95 8.01
C LEU A 19 27.00 -7.41 7.59
N ILE A 20 25.90 -8.03 8.04
CA ILE A 20 25.55 -9.40 7.65
C ILE A 20 25.40 -9.52 6.15
N SER A 21 24.70 -8.57 5.48
CA SER A 21 24.53 -8.60 4.03
C SER A 21 25.84 -8.64 3.26
N VAL A 22 26.87 -7.95 3.76
CA VAL A 22 28.19 -7.89 3.11
C VAL A 22 29.03 -9.13 3.43
N LEU A 23 29.07 -9.55 4.70
CA LEU A 23 30.00 -10.58 5.18
C LEU A 23 29.54 -12.02 4.94
N THR A 24 28.23 -12.28 4.87
CA THR A 24 27.70 -13.64 4.98
C THR A 24 27.01 -14.16 3.70
N LYS A 25 27.28 -13.53 2.58
CA LYS A 25 26.62 -13.90 1.32
C LYS A 25 26.82 -15.37 0.97
N GLY A 26 25.78 -16.18 1.17
CA GLY A 26 25.75 -17.59 0.79
C GLY A 26 26.44 -18.56 1.77
N TRP A 27 26.66 -18.20 3.03
CA TRP A 27 27.26 -19.09 4.03
C TRP A 27 26.48 -20.40 4.24
N LEU A 28 25.14 -20.30 4.14
CA LEU A 28 24.23 -21.45 4.32
C LEU A 28 23.60 -21.90 2.99
N LYS A 29 24.30 -21.67 1.88
CA LYS A 29 23.78 -21.96 0.53
C LYS A 29 23.39 -23.42 0.35
N SER A 30 22.13 -23.68 0.03
CA SER A 30 21.65 -25.01 -0.36
C SER A 30 21.89 -25.28 -1.85
N LYS A 31 22.11 -26.55 -2.21
CA LYS A 31 22.34 -26.97 -3.60
C LYS A 31 21.08 -27.09 -4.44
N THR A 32 19.90 -27.29 -3.80
CA THR A 32 18.62 -27.48 -4.49
C THR A 32 17.70 -26.30 -4.29
N ARG A 33 17.59 -25.47 -5.31
CA ARG A 33 16.71 -24.30 -5.35
C ARG A 33 16.09 -24.21 -6.72
N ARG A 34 14.79 -24.29 -6.85
CA ARG A 34 14.11 -23.91 -8.10
C ARG A 34 12.67 -23.52 -7.82
N GLY A 35 12.30 -22.30 -8.24
CA GLY A 35 10.92 -21.86 -8.25
C GLY A 35 10.31 -21.69 -6.86
N ARG A 36 11.05 -21.12 -5.88
CA ARG A 36 10.50 -20.87 -4.56
C ARG A 36 10.83 -19.47 -4.06
N ILE A 37 9.81 -18.81 -3.51
CA ILE A 37 9.90 -17.46 -2.94
C ILE A 37 9.49 -17.52 -1.48
N ILE A 38 10.26 -16.89 -0.59
CA ILE A 38 9.83 -16.63 0.80
C ILE A 38 9.48 -15.16 0.93
N VAL A 39 8.25 -14.89 1.34
CA VAL A 39 7.73 -13.53 1.57
C VAL A 39 7.56 -13.32 3.07
N ASN A 40 8.11 -12.22 3.58
CA ASN A 40 7.89 -11.77 4.94
C ASN A 40 7.08 -10.46 4.92
N GLY A 41 5.98 -10.44 5.68
CA GLY A 41 5.10 -9.28 5.71
C GLY A 41 4.04 -9.34 6.80
N THR A 42 3.24 -8.29 6.85
CA THR A 42 2.07 -8.20 7.72
C THR A 42 0.88 -7.88 6.84
N PHE A 43 -0.05 -8.82 6.76
CA PHE A 43 -1.23 -8.72 5.92
C PHE A 43 -2.45 -8.94 6.81
N HIS A 44 -3.21 -7.89 7.09
CA HIS A 44 -4.40 -7.95 7.93
C HIS A 44 -5.68 -7.64 7.14
N ASN A 45 -5.53 -6.95 6.01
CA ASN A 45 -6.63 -6.55 5.15
C ASN A 45 -6.66 -7.46 3.92
N PRO A 46 -7.78 -8.18 3.65
CA PRO A 46 -7.92 -9.05 2.49
C PRO A 46 -7.70 -8.32 1.15
N ASN A 47 -8.23 -7.11 0.99
CA ASN A 47 -8.05 -6.34 -0.26
C ASN A 47 -6.57 -6.04 -0.51
N TRP A 48 -5.83 -5.65 0.54
CA TRP A 48 -4.40 -5.39 0.45
C TRP A 48 -3.61 -6.67 0.14
N PHE A 49 -4.00 -7.79 0.75
CA PHE A 49 -3.42 -9.10 0.42
C PHE A 49 -3.66 -9.46 -1.05
N HIS A 50 -4.90 -9.39 -1.53
CA HIS A 50 -5.24 -9.70 -2.91
C HIS A 50 -4.56 -8.75 -3.91
N ALA A 51 -4.41 -7.50 -3.56
CA ALA A 51 -3.72 -6.53 -4.41
C ALA A 51 -2.23 -6.85 -4.61
N HIS A 52 -1.56 -7.46 -3.62
CA HIS A 52 -0.11 -7.60 -3.63
C HIS A 52 0.42 -9.02 -3.66
N ILE A 53 -0.29 -9.97 -3.05
CA ILE A 53 0.15 -11.37 -2.96
C ILE A 53 -0.45 -12.21 -4.09
N THR A 54 -1.71 -12.01 -4.43
CA THR A 54 -2.35 -12.79 -5.50
C THR A 54 -1.61 -12.69 -6.84
N PRO A 55 -1.22 -11.50 -7.36
CA PRO A 55 -0.47 -11.44 -8.62
C PRO A 55 0.92 -12.07 -8.52
N LEU A 56 1.58 -12.01 -7.36
CA LEU A 56 2.86 -12.70 -7.13
C LEU A 56 2.71 -14.22 -7.19
N VAL A 57 1.68 -14.76 -6.53
CA VAL A 57 1.38 -16.21 -6.54
C VAL A 57 1.00 -16.67 -7.96
N ASN A 58 0.19 -15.89 -8.66
CA ASN A 58 -0.27 -16.18 -10.02
C ASN A 58 0.81 -15.93 -11.10
N SER A 59 2.00 -15.45 -10.73
CA SER A 59 3.12 -15.24 -11.66
C SER A 59 3.62 -16.53 -12.32
N GLY A 60 3.28 -17.69 -11.75
CA GLY A 60 3.74 -18.99 -12.24
C GLY A 60 5.22 -19.30 -11.93
N TYR A 61 5.90 -18.47 -11.13
CA TYR A 61 7.30 -18.69 -10.78
C TYR A 61 7.52 -19.97 -9.97
N GLY A 62 6.56 -20.37 -9.14
CA GLY A 62 6.60 -21.60 -8.33
C GLY A 62 5.88 -21.43 -6.98
N GLU A 63 6.42 -22.06 -5.92
CA GLU A 63 5.83 -21.97 -4.57
C GLU A 63 6.13 -20.61 -3.91
N VAL A 64 5.11 -20.01 -3.31
CA VAL A 64 5.25 -18.83 -2.45
C VAL A 64 5.00 -19.23 -1.00
N ILE A 65 6.01 -19.07 -0.15
CA ILE A 65 5.91 -19.28 1.30
C ILE A 65 5.72 -17.92 1.95
N LEU A 66 4.55 -17.68 2.51
CA LEU A 66 4.22 -16.43 3.17
C LEU A 66 4.37 -16.56 4.70
N VAL A 67 5.39 -15.90 5.25
CA VAL A 67 5.59 -15.80 6.70
C VAL A 67 4.81 -14.58 7.21
N CYS A 68 3.68 -14.82 7.86
CA CYS A 68 2.76 -13.78 8.30
C CYS A 68 2.11 -14.11 9.66
N ASP A 69 1.20 -13.26 10.14
CA ASP A 69 0.56 -13.45 11.45
C ASP A 69 -0.56 -14.47 11.43
N ALA A 70 -1.32 -14.55 10.33
CA ALA A 70 -2.42 -15.51 10.14
C ALA A 70 -2.68 -15.73 8.64
N PRO A 71 -3.26 -16.87 8.23
CA PRO A 71 -3.79 -17.07 6.87
C PRO A 71 -4.91 -16.08 6.56
N ILE A 72 -5.03 -15.69 5.28
CA ILE A 72 -6.04 -14.71 4.83
C ILE A 72 -6.95 -15.31 3.75
N ALA A 73 -6.36 -15.91 2.71
CA ALA A 73 -7.08 -16.54 1.62
C ALA A 73 -6.30 -17.74 1.10
N GLU A 74 -7.01 -18.77 0.65
CA GLU A 74 -6.40 -19.92 0.00
C GLU A 74 -6.11 -19.59 -1.46
N LEU A 75 -4.87 -19.79 -1.87
CA LEU A 75 -4.43 -19.64 -3.27
C LEU A 75 -3.58 -20.85 -3.66
N PRO A 76 -3.68 -21.35 -4.90
CA PRO A 76 -2.80 -22.39 -5.40
C PRO A 76 -1.32 -21.96 -5.25
N ASN A 77 -0.44 -22.89 -4.86
CA ASN A 77 0.99 -22.65 -4.66
C ASN A 77 1.36 -21.63 -3.56
N LEU A 78 0.42 -21.25 -2.70
CA LEU A 78 0.68 -20.41 -1.52
C LEU A 78 0.70 -21.28 -0.26
N ILE A 79 1.80 -21.19 0.48
CA ILE A 79 1.99 -21.89 1.75
C ILE A 79 2.12 -20.85 2.86
N TYR A 80 1.29 -20.97 3.88
CA TYR A 80 1.36 -20.10 5.05
C TYR A 80 2.27 -20.69 6.12
N GLU A 81 3.18 -19.88 6.63
CA GLU A 81 4.02 -20.19 7.77
C GLU A 81 3.78 -19.12 8.86
N CYS A 82 2.87 -19.44 9.78
CA CYS A 82 2.46 -18.53 10.85
C CYS A 82 3.13 -18.95 12.16
N PRO A 83 3.97 -18.08 12.78
CA PRO A 83 4.55 -18.39 14.08
C PRO A 83 3.45 -18.61 15.13
N PRO A 84 3.54 -19.67 15.94
CA PRO A 84 2.54 -19.93 16.97
C PRO A 84 2.58 -18.87 18.09
N ASN A 85 1.48 -18.75 18.82
CA ASN A 85 1.31 -17.72 19.85
C ASN A 85 2.39 -17.74 20.93
N TRP A 86 2.92 -18.91 21.30
CA TRP A 86 4.00 -19.01 22.27
C TRP A 86 5.30 -18.34 21.75
N ALA A 87 5.62 -18.50 20.46
CA ALA A 87 6.80 -17.88 19.87
C ALA A 87 6.66 -16.35 19.83
N ASN A 88 5.45 -15.84 19.53
CA ASN A 88 5.16 -14.41 19.55
C ASN A 88 5.30 -13.80 20.97
N LYS A 89 4.98 -14.59 22.04
CA LYS A 89 5.15 -14.16 23.42
C LYS A 89 6.62 -14.11 23.84
N ILE A 90 7.45 -15.06 23.39
CA ILE A 90 8.88 -15.15 23.76
C ILE A 90 9.73 -14.15 22.96
N PHE A 91 9.56 -14.12 21.62
CA PHE A 91 10.46 -13.40 20.70
C PHE A 91 9.87 -12.09 20.16
N SER A 92 8.69 -11.67 20.59
CA SER A 92 7.83 -10.69 19.91
C SER A 92 7.37 -11.18 18.52
N ARG A 93 6.35 -10.51 17.93
CA ARG A 93 5.87 -10.86 16.58
C ARG A 93 6.97 -10.74 15.50
N ALA A 94 7.79 -9.70 15.60
CA ALA A 94 8.88 -9.48 14.65
C ALA A 94 9.98 -10.55 14.76
N GLY A 95 10.41 -10.85 15.97
CA GLY A 95 11.41 -11.89 16.24
C GLY A 95 10.92 -13.28 15.86
N ALA A 96 9.67 -13.61 16.17
CA ALA A 96 9.08 -14.90 15.79
C ALA A 96 9.03 -15.07 14.25
N LYS A 97 8.60 -14.03 13.49
CA LYS A 97 8.65 -14.07 12.02
C LYS A 97 10.08 -14.18 11.48
N PHE A 98 11.05 -13.52 12.12
CA PHE A 98 12.46 -13.70 11.76
C PHE A 98 12.90 -15.16 11.90
N PHE A 99 12.68 -15.79 13.07
CA PHE A 99 13.04 -17.19 13.30
C PHE A 99 12.33 -18.15 12.34
N TRP A 100 11.03 -17.94 12.07
CA TRP A 100 10.28 -18.75 11.11
C TRP A 100 10.82 -18.60 9.70
N THR A 101 11.14 -17.39 9.26
CA THR A 101 11.76 -17.13 7.95
C THR A 101 13.13 -17.82 7.85
N PHE A 102 13.93 -17.77 8.92
CA PHE A 102 15.23 -18.43 8.98
C PHE A 102 15.11 -19.96 8.93
N ILE A 103 14.19 -20.54 9.70
CA ILE A 103 13.93 -22.00 9.68
C ILE A 103 13.46 -22.47 8.30
N GLN A 104 12.61 -21.68 7.62
CA GLN A 104 12.17 -22.02 6.27
C GLN A 104 13.33 -22.04 5.27
N GLY A 105 14.37 -21.24 5.46
CA GLY A 105 15.57 -21.29 4.65
C GLY A 105 16.28 -22.65 4.65
N PHE A 106 16.19 -23.40 5.75
CA PHE A 106 16.69 -24.79 5.82
C PHE A 106 15.68 -25.82 5.32
N LYS A 107 14.43 -25.70 5.76
CA LYS A 107 13.37 -26.68 5.41
C LYS A 107 12.99 -26.61 3.94
N ARG A 108 12.93 -25.40 3.38
CA ARG A 108 12.46 -25.12 2.02
C ARG A 108 13.35 -24.05 1.38
N PRO A 109 14.57 -24.36 0.95
CA PRO A 109 15.47 -23.39 0.34
C PRO A 109 14.80 -22.63 -0.80
N ALA A 110 14.90 -21.31 -0.79
CA ALA A 110 14.27 -20.42 -1.75
C ALA A 110 15.28 -19.66 -2.60
N ASP A 111 14.88 -19.30 -3.81
CA ASP A 111 15.68 -18.52 -4.74
C ASP A 111 15.61 -17.02 -4.40
N ILE A 112 14.46 -16.58 -3.86
CA ILE A 112 14.15 -15.18 -3.66
C ILE A 112 13.51 -14.98 -2.27
N TYR A 113 13.97 -13.96 -1.57
CA TYR A 113 13.35 -13.48 -0.33
C TYR A 113 12.79 -12.07 -0.55
N ILE A 114 11.51 -11.88 -0.25
CA ILE A 114 10.81 -10.60 -0.41
C ILE A 114 10.37 -10.08 0.96
N GLY A 115 10.70 -8.83 1.27
CA GLY A 115 10.25 -8.18 2.49
C GLY A 115 9.39 -6.96 2.22
N TYR A 116 8.21 -6.92 2.82
CA TYR A 116 7.27 -5.80 2.78
C TYR A 116 7.55 -4.85 3.94
N HIS A 117 7.70 -3.56 3.64
CA HIS A 117 8.15 -2.51 4.55
C HIS A 117 9.59 -2.73 5.06
N ILE A 118 10.33 -1.63 5.22
CA ILE A 118 11.75 -1.70 5.58
C ILE A 118 11.96 -2.42 6.92
N PHE A 119 11.13 -2.14 7.92
CA PHE A 119 11.23 -2.73 9.25
C PHE A 119 9.90 -3.32 9.73
N PRO A 120 9.89 -4.55 10.24
CA PRO A 120 11.02 -5.50 10.35
C PRO A 120 11.18 -6.43 9.14
N SER A 121 10.21 -6.48 8.21
CA SER A 121 10.07 -7.57 7.24
C SER A 121 11.15 -7.58 6.17
N ALA A 122 11.50 -6.42 5.62
CA ALA A 122 12.57 -6.34 4.63
C ALA A 122 13.94 -6.63 5.27
N VAL A 123 14.21 -6.13 6.49
CA VAL A 123 15.38 -6.52 7.28
C VAL A 123 15.48 -8.05 7.42
N THR A 124 14.39 -8.71 7.77
CA THR A 124 14.33 -10.17 7.89
C THR A 124 14.66 -10.85 6.55
N ALA A 125 14.03 -10.41 5.47
CA ALA A 125 14.27 -10.95 4.13
C ALA A 125 15.73 -10.74 3.68
N LEU A 126 16.33 -9.58 3.99
CA LEU A 126 17.72 -9.30 3.67
C LEU A 126 18.67 -10.25 4.39
N ILE A 127 18.57 -10.34 5.72
CA ILE A 127 19.47 -11.18 6.53
C ILE A 127 19.34 -12.65 6.10
N CYS A 128 18.12 -13.17 6.09
CA CYS A 128 17.90 -14.58 5.72
C CYS A 128 18.29 -14.84 4.25
N GLY A 129 17.88 -14.01 3.33
CA GLY A 129 18.21 -14.18 1.91
C GLY A 129 19.73 -14.17 1.66
N ARG A 130 20.47 -13.27 2.30
CA ARG A 130 21.94 -13.21 2.17
C ARG A 130 22.62 -14.43 2.78
N LEU A 131 22.22 -14.87 3.97
CA LEU A 131 22.75 -16.07 4.61
C LEU A 131 22.57 -17.30 3.73
N PHE A 132 21.40 -17.48 3.17
CA PHE A 132 21.10 -18.59 2.27
C PHE A 132 21.56 -18.35 0.82
N GLY A 133 22.18 -17.19 0.50
CA GLY A 133 22.69 -16.84 -0.83
C GLY A 133 21.57 -16.68 -1.87
N ALA A 134 20.40 -16.30 -1.49
CA ALA A 134 19.26 -16.00 -2.37
C ALA A 134 19.26 -14.53 -2.82
N LYS A 135 18.51 -14.22 -3.87
CA LYS A 135 18.21 -12.83 -4.25
C LYS A 135 17.26 -12.22 -3.22
N VAL A 136 17.42 -10.93 -2.96
CA VAL A 136 16.62 -10.22 -1.97
C VAL A 136 15.88 -9.05 -2.59
N VAL A 137 14.59 -8.95 -2.30
CA VAL A 137 13.68 -7.94 -2.87
C VAL A 137 13.08 -7.11 -1.74
N TYR A 138 13.13 -5.80 -1.90
CA TYR A 138 12.50 -4.84 -1.01
C TYR A 138 11.22 -4.29 -1.63
N GLN A 139 10.10 -4.43 -0.93
CA GLN A 139 8.81 -3.84 -1.27
C GLN A 139 8.61 -2.54 -0.50
N LEU A 140 8.85 -1.41 -1.15
CA LEU A 140 8.58 -0.07 -0.62
C LEU A 140 7.10 0.26 -0.79
N THR A 141 6.31 0.07 0.24
CA THR A 141 4.84 0.12 0.14
C THR A 141 4.23 1.45 0.54
N ALA A 142 4.83 2.15 1.52
CA ALA A 142 4.38 3.45 1.99
C ALA A 142 5.06 4.64 1.27
N GLY A 143 5.60 4.40 0.07
CA GLY A 143 6.30 5.43 -0.68
C GLY A 143 7.55 5.95 0.05
N GLU A 144 7.92 7.19 -0.24
CA GLU A 144 9.13 7.82 0.34
C GLU A 144 9.10 7.93 1.87
N LEU A 145 7.90 8.01 2.46
CA LEU A 145 7.74 8.15 3.90
C LEU A 145 8.35 7.01 4.71
N GLU A 146 8.43 5.83 4.11
CA GLU A 146 9.01 4.65 4.76
C GLU A 146 10.49 4.82 5.07
N LEU A 147 11.18 5.67 4.33
CA LEU A 147 12.61 5.94 4.46
C LEU A 147 12.90 7.37 4.97
N GLN A 148 12.08 8.33 4.58
CA GLN A 148 12.24 9.73 4.92
C GLN A 148 12.17 9.96 6.43
N GLY A 149 13.12 10.72 6.96
CA GLY A 149 13.22 10.95 8.41
C GLY A 149 13.46 9.68 9.24
N GLY A 150 13.80 8.54 8.60
CA GLY A 150 13.91 7.22 9.22
C GLY A 150 12.56 6.53 9.41
N GLY A 151 11.53 6.94 8.66
CA GLY A 151 10.19 6.37 8.72
C GLY A 151 9.38 6.77 9.96
N TRP A 152 9.72 7.89 10.60
CA TRP A 152 9.09 8.36 11.84
C TRP A 152 7.56 8.55 11.74
N ASN A 153 7.05 8.69 10.53
CA ASN A 153 5.65 9.02 10.23
C ASN A 153 4.89 7.83 9.60
N VAL A 154 5.40 6.61 9.68
CA VAL A 154 4.68 5.41 9.22
C VAL A 154 4.01 4.68 10.38
N GLU A 155 2.96 3.91 10.10
CA GLU A 155 2.18 3.15 11.10
C GLU A 155 2.97 1.95 11.72
N ASN A 156 4.25 2.11 12.03
CA ASN A 156 5.07 1.10 12.70
C ASN A 156 5.41 1.55 14.13
N LYS A 157 5.06 0.75 15.13
CA LYS A 157 5.22 1.12 16.55
C LYS A 157 6.65 1.51 16.96
N VAL A 158 7.67 0.91 16.33
CA VAL A 158 9.07 1.25 16.62
C VAL A 158 9.46 2.54 15.93
N MET A 159 9.07 2.72 14.67
CA MET A 159 9.40 3.90 13.87
C MET A 159 8.65 5.14 14.35
N VAL A 160 7.36 5.02 14.67
CA VAL A 160 6.57 6.11 15.29
C VAL A 160 7.18 6.59 16.61
N ALA A 161 7.83 5.70 17.36
CA ALA A 161 8.49 6.10 18.60
C ALA A 161 9.71 7.02 18.39
N LEU A 162 10.18 7.24 17.16
CA LEU A 162 11.13 8.32 16.82
C LEU A 162 10.52 9.71 17.07
N SER A 163 9.20 9.85 17.02
CA SER A 163 8.40 11.06 17.28
C SER A 163 8.73 12.30 16.43
N ARG A 164 9.85 12.31 15.73
CA ARG A 164 10.31 13.34 14.79
C ARG A 164 11.42 12.77 13.87
N PRO A 165 11.73 13.42 12.73
CA PRO A 165 12.75 12.95 11.80
C PRO A 165 14.10 12.69 12.48
N SER A 166 14.77 11.59 12.07
CA SER A 166 16.13 11.23 12.51
C SER A 166 17.05 11.10 11.29
N LYS A 167 18.00 12.02 11.12
CA LYS A 167 18.98 11.98 10.03
C LYS A 167 19.84 10.71 10.06
N LEU A 168 20.23 10.24 11.26
CA LEU A 168 21.02 9.02 11.43
C LEU A 168 20.25 7.79 10.96
N VAL A 169 19.02 7.60 11.46
CA VAL A 169 18.18 6.44 11.08
C VAL A 169 17.87 6.49 9.58
N GLN A 170 17.58 7.67 9.02
CA GLN A 170 17.37 7.85 7.59
C GLN A 170 18.60 7.45 6.76
N ALA A 171 19.81 7.90 7.15
CA ALA A 171 21.04 7.56 6.44
C ALA A 171 21.30 6.04 6.45
N LEU A 172 21.07 5.39 7.60
CA LEU A 172 21.18 3.93 7.73
C LEU A 172 20.09 3.19 6.94
N ALA A 173 18.86 3.69 6.91
CA ALA A 173 17.78 3.13 6.10
C ALA A 173 18.11 3.20 4.59
N HIS A 174 18.66 4.31 4.10
CA HIS A 174 19.14 4.42 2.73
C HIS A 174 20.33 3.49 2.44
N ALA A 175 21.27 3.34 3.40
CA ALA A 175 22.37 2.40 3.25
C ALA A 175 21.89 0.94 3.20
N LEU A 176 20.90 0.61 4.03
CA LEU A 176 20.24 -0.69 4.05
C LEU A 176 19.49 -0.96 2.74
N MET A 177 18.71 0.01 2.25
CA MET A 177 18.00 -0.10 0.98
C MET A 177 18.94 -0.48 -0.18
N ARG A 178 20.13 0.08 -0.21
CA ARG A 178 21.12 -0.23 -1.26
C ARG A 178 21.68 -1.67 -1.23
N GLN A 179 21.36 -2.47 -0.21
CA GLN A 179 21.81 -3.86 -0.11
C GLN A 179 20.89 -4.85 -0.85
N TYR A 180 19.72 -4.42 -1.31
CA TYR A 180 18.78 -5.31 -2.02
C TYR A 180 19.15 -5.45 -3.50
N ASP A 181 18.89 -6.62 -4.08
CA ASP A 181 19.10 -6.89 -5.51
C ASP A 181 18.03 -6.19 -6.36
N LEU A 182 16.83 -6.07 -5.82
CA LEU A 182 15.68 -5.42 -6.46
C LEU A 182 14.90 -4.60 -5.43
N ALA A 183 14.52 -3.38 -5.78
CA ALA A 183 13.50 -2.62 -5.08
C ALA A 183 12.24 -2.53 -5.94
N ILE A 184 11.09 -2.74 -5.31
CA ILE A 184 9.79 -2.55 -5.94
C ILE A 184 9.09 -1.39 -5.24
N VAL A 185 8.68 -0.41 -6.03
CA VAL A 185 7.97 0.80 -5.61
C VAL A 185 6.58 0.85 -6.23
N ARG A 186 5.72 1.72 -5.70
CA ARG A 186 4.32 1.77 -6.13
C ARG A 186 4.05 2.73 -7.26
N GLY A 187 4.83 3.81 -7.38
CA GLY A 187 4.64 4.83 -8.39
C GLY A 187 5.87 5.69 -8.65
N SER A 188 5.67 6.75 -9.42
CA SER A 188 6.74 7.59 -9.96
C SER A 188 7.46 8.40 -8.88
N ASN A 189 6.74 8.89 -7.86
CA ASN A 189 7.33 9.67 -6.77
C ASN A 189 8.27 8.80 -5.93
N ALA A 190 7.81 7.61 -5.54
CA ALA A 190 8.62 6.63 -4.81
C ALA A 190 9.83 6.19 -5.64
N LYS A 191 9.67 5.95 -6.95
CA LYS A 191 10.76 5.66 -7.89
C LYS A 191 11.82 6.76 -7.88
N ASN A 192 11.40 8.00 -8.08
CA ASN A 192 12.29 9.16 -8.12
C ASN A 192 13.01 9.37 -6.78
N TYR A 193 12.33 9.13 -5.65
CA TYR A 193 12.95 9.20 -4.33
C TYR A 193 14.08 8.18 -4.19
N VAL A 194 13.83 6.93 -4.52
CA VAL A 194 14.81 5.82 -4.43
C VAL A 194 16.03 6.09 -5.31
N LEU A 195 15.83 6.58 -6.55
CA LEU A 195 16.90 6.94 -7.46
C LEU A 195 17.76 8.11 -6.93
N ARG A 196 17.13 9.17 -6.40
CA ARG A 196 17.85 10.32 -5.78
C ARG A 196 18.72 9.87 -4.61
N HIS A 197 18.36 8.79 -3.90
CA HIS A 197 19.13 8.24 -2.79
C HIS A 197 20.09 7.13 -3.19
N LYS A 198 20.52 7.13 -4.49
CA LYS A 198 21.60 6.31 -5.04
C LYS A 198 21.33 4.80 -4.99
N PHE A 199 20.10 4.37 -5.11
CA PHE A 199 19.81 2.98 -5.43
C PHE A 199 20.21 2.73 -6.89
N ARG A 200 21.04 1.71 -7.13
CA ARG A 200 21.63 1.43 -8.46
C ARG A 200 21.33 0.02 -8.97
N ASN A 201 20.72 -0.82 -8.14
CA ASN A 201 20.31 -2.17 -8.53
C ASN A 201 18.97 -2.10 -9.28
N ALA A 202 18.40 -3.26 -9.62
CA ALA A 202 17.13 -3.32 -10.31
C ALA A 202 16.01 -2.59 -9.54
N LEU A 203 15.23 -1.79 -10.25
CA LEU A 203 14.15 -0.96 -9.68
C LEU A 203 12.91 -1.06 -10.57
N GLU A 204 11.83 -1.60 -10.01
CA GLU A 204 10.59 -1.82 -10.72
C GLU A 204 9.42 -1.06 -10.09
N VAL A 205 8.51 -0.58 -10.94
CA VAL A 205 7.25 -0.01 -10.48
C VAL A 205 6.18 -1.08 -10.64
N VAL A 206 5.67 -1.57 -9.49
CA VAL A 206 4.58 -2.54 -9.44
C VAL A 206 3.55 -2.03 -8.44
N THR A 207 2.43 -1.55 -8.95
CA THR A 207 1.30 -1.09 -8.13
C THR A 207 0.58 -2.26 -7.45
N GLY A 208 -0.46 -1.98 -6.71
CA GLY A 208 -1.40 -3.03 -6.31
C GLY A 208 -2.29 -3.44 -7.48
N SER A 209 -2.61 -4.72 -7.59
CA SER A 209 -3.58 -5.21 -8.57
C SER A 209 -5.01 -5.00 -8.10
N VAL A 210 -5.91 -4.83 -9.06
CA VAL A 210 -7.35 -4.78 -8.84
C VAL A 210 -8.08 -5.76 -9.76
N GLU A 211 -9.27 -6.19 -9.35
CA GLU A 211 -10.15 -7.00 -10.17
C GLU A 211 -10.93 -6.10 -11.13
N THR A 212 -10.67 -6.21 -12.42
CA THR A 212 -11.30 -5.34 -13.43
C THR A 212 -12.49 -5.99 -14.15
N LYS A 213 -12.70 -7.29 -13.94
CA LYS A 213 -13.74 -8.06 -14.62
C LYS A 213 -15.08 -8.10 -13.86
N LEU A 214 -15.18 -7.36 -12.75
CA LEU A 214 -16.41 -7.27 -11.98
C LEU A 214 -17.50 -6.49 -12.75
N PRO A 215 -18.78 -6.84 -12.55
CA PRO A 215 -19.90 -6.14 -13.17
C PRO A 215 -19.96 -4.69 -12.68
N ILE A 216 -20.29 -3.79 -13.58
CA ILE A 216 -20.46 -2.36 -13.31
C ILE A 216 -21.95 -2.05 -13.34
N SER A 217 -22.43 -1.31 -12.36
CA SER A 217 -23.82 -0.85 -12.30
C SER A 217 -24.09 0.19 -13.39
N ASP A 218 -25.23 0.07 -14.06
CA ASP A 218 -25.73 1.09 -14.98
C ASP A 218 -26.26 2.33 -14.24
N SER A 219 -26.64 2.16 -12.96
CA SER A 219 -27.14 3.25 -12.11
C SER A 219 -26.02 3.82 -11.22
N LYS A 220 -25.85 5.15 -11.25
CA LYS A 220 -24.91 5.91 -10.42
C LYS A 220 -25.71 6.78 -9.43
N ASP A 221 -26.20 6.15 -8.35
CA ASP A 221 -27.05 6.77 -7.33
C ASP A 221 -26.30 7.29 -6.09
N ILE A 222 -24.98 7.05 -6.02
CA ILE A 222 -24.09 7.62 -5.00
C ILE A 222 -23.30 8.75 -5.64
N ASP A 223 -23.49 9.99 -5.19
CA ASP A 223 -22.79 11.13 -5.78
C ASP A 223 -21.30 11.12 -5.46
N LEU A 224 -20.95 10.88 -4.19
CA LEU A 224 -19.59 10.80 -3.71
C LEU A 224 -19.39 9.60 -2.79
N ILE A 225 -18.32 8.86 -2.99
CA ILE A 225 -17.90 7.80 -2.08
C ILE A 225 -16.47 8.01 -1.59
N PHE A 226 -16.27 7.77 -0.29
CA PHE A 226 -14.97 7.58 0.34
C PHE A 226 -14.86 6.12 0.79
N VAL A 227 -13.75 5.48 0.54
CA VAL A 227 -13.44 4.13 1.03
C VAL A 227 -12.07 4.14 1.69
N GLY A 228 -12.04 3.86 2.99
CA GLY A 228 -10.80 3.82 3.73
C GLY A 228 -10.96 3.83 5.24
N ARG A 229 -9.83 3.69 5.94
CA ARG A 229 -9.80 3.80 7.40
C ARG A 229 -10.11 5.24 7.83
N LEU A 230 -11.00 5.40 8.79
CA LEU A 230 -11.31 6.70 9.39
C LEU A 230 -10.21 7.09 10.38
N SER A 231 -9.15 7.70 9.87
CA SER A 231 -7.94 8.04 10.64
C SER A 231 -7.33 9.36 10.16
N GLU A 232 -6.53 9.98 11.01
CA GLU A 232 -5.87 11.26 10.76
C GLU A 232 -5.12 11.31 9.41
N TYR A 233 -4.51 10.21 8.96
CA TYR A 233 -3.77 10.18 7.69
C TYR A 233 -4.67 10.29 6.46
N LYS A 234 -5.88 9.76 6.54
CA LYS A 234 -6.87 9.81 5.45
C LYS A 234 -7.68 11.10 5.42
N ARG A 235 -7.59 11.91 6.50
CA ARG A 235 -8.25 13.21 6.62
C ARG A 235 -9.75 13.21 6.26
N PRO A 236 -10.54 12.25 6.77
CA PRO A 236 -11.98 12.27 6.55
C PRO A 236 -12.66 13.51 7.18
N ASP A 237 -12.02 14.14 8.15
CA ASP A 237 -12.41 15.46 8.70
C ASP A 237 -12.45 16.54 7.61
N ARG A 238 -11.42 16.64 6.79
CA ARG A 238 -11.36 17.55 5.65
C ARG A 238 -12.41 17.21 4.59
N LEU A 239 -12.63 15.92 4.33
CA LEU A 239 -13.69 15.49 3.41
C LEU A 239 -15.05 16.02 3.86
N LEU A 240 -15.37 15.98 5.14
CA LEU A 240 -16.64 16.53 5.66
C LEU A 240 -16.75 18.03 5.47
N ASP A 241 -15.66 18.79 5.58
CA ASP A 241 -15.65 20.23 5.29
C ASP A 241 -15.89 20.49 3.79
N VAL A 242 -15.34 19.66 2.90
CA VAL A 242 -15.62 19.70 1.45
C VAL A 242 -17.09 19.36 1.18
N VAL A 243 -17.61 18.28 1.79
CA VAL A 243 -19.02 17.89 1.67
C VAL A 243 -19.97 19.01 2.10
N ALA A 244 -19.66 19.70 3.18
CA ALA A 244 -20.45 20.87 3.63
C ALA A 244 -20.42 22.02 2.60
N GLY A 245 -19.29 22.23 1.92
CA GLY A 245 -19.19 23.19 0.82
C GLY A 245 -20.04 22.81 -0.38
N VAL A 246 -19.94 21.56 -0.83
CA VAL A 246 -20.74 21.02 -1.96
C VAL A 246 -22.24 21.07 -1.66
N ALA A 247 -22.67 20.74 -0.44
CA ALA A 247 -24.06 20.72 -0.03
C ALA A 247 -24.75 22.12 -0.07
N ARG A 248 -23.95 23.21 -0.04
CA ARG A 248 -24.48 24.58 -0.25
C ARG A 248 -24.88 24.83 -1.70
N SER A 249 -24.22 24.18 -2.65
CA SER A 249 -24.49 24.33 -4.08
C SER A 249 -25.47 23.27 -4.60
N ILE A 250 -25.44 22.06 -4.02
CA ILE A 250 -26.29 20.91 -4.42
C ILE A 250 -26.97 20.35 -3.16
N ALA A 251 -28.20 20.78 -2.90
CA ALA A 251 -28.89 20.49 -1.63
C ALA A 251 -29.15 18.98 -1.40
N ASP A 252 -29.45 18.22 -2.45
CA ASP A 252 -29.76 16.79 -2.37
C ASP A 252 -28.55 15.86 -2.55
N PHE A 253 -27.34 16.45 -2.54
CA PHE A 253 -26.08 15.73 -2.64
C PHE A 253 -25.90 14.67 -1.56
N LYS A 254 -25.38 13.49 -1.95
CA LYS A 254 -25.18 12.34 -1.07
C LYS A 254 -23.71 11.91 -1.07
N ALA A 255 -23.11 11.94 0.12
CA ALA A 255 -21.78 11.43 0.39
C ALA A 255 -21.84 10.16 1.23
N THR A 256 -21.19 9.09 0.77
CA THR A 256 -21.12 7.81 1.45
C THR A 256 -19.70 7.54 1.91
N LEU A 257 -19.51 7.31 3.22
CA LEU A 257 -18.22 6.97 3.81
C LEU A 257 -18.22 5.48 4.21
N VAL A 258 -17.33 4.72 3.59
CA VAL A 258 -17.14 3.28 3.82
C VAL A 258 -15.83 3.07 4.55
N GLY A 259 -15.89 2.35 5.66
CA GLY A 259 -14.78 2.05 6.54
C GLY A 259 -15.04 2.44 7.98
N ASP A 260 -14.09 2.12 8.84
CA ASP A 260 -14.14 2.42 10.27
C ASP A 260 -12.76 2.88 10.75
N GLY A 261 -12.68 3.41 11.96
CA GLY A 261 -11.42 3.86 12.53
C GLY A 261 -11.58 4.70 13.79
N PRO A 262 -10.43 5.09 14.39
CA PRO A 262 -10.41 5.81 15.66
C PRO A 262 -11.19 7.12 15.63
N ASP A 263 -11.28 7.77 14.47
CA ASP A 263 -11.87 9.11 14.35
C ASP A 263 -13.40 9.09 14.14
N ARG A 264 -14.03 7.91 14.01
CA ARG A 264 -15.45 7.73 13.70
C ARG A 264 -16.37 8.64 14.55
N LYS A 265 -16.22 8.60 15.87
CA LYS A 265 -17.08 9.39 16.78
C LYS A 265 -16.90 10.90 16.61
N ALA A 266 -15.65 11.34 16.37
CA ALA A 266 -15.34 12.75 16.14
C ALA A 266 -15.97 13.24 14.83
N LEU A 267 -15.91 12.41 13.77
CA LEU A 267 -16.50 12.70 12.46
C LEU A 267 -18.03 12.77 12.52
N GLU A 268 -18.70 11.88 13.23
CA GLU A 268 -20.15 11.95 13.45
C GLU A 268 -20.59 13.23 14.21
N LYS A 269 -19.75 13.69 15.14
CA LYS A 269 -19.96 14.99 15.81
C LYS A 269 -19.75 16.15 14.83
N GLN A 270 -18.73 16.08 13.97
CA GLN A 270 -18.46 17.11 12.97
C GLN A 270 -19.61 17.24 11.97
N VAL A 271 -20.20 16.12 11.50
CA VAL A 271 -21.38 16.10 10.62
C VAL A 271 -22.53 16.88 11.24
N ARG A 272 -22.85 16.67 12.53
CA ARG A 272 -23.89 17.44 13.24
C ARG A 272 -23.55 18.92 13.35
N ASN A 273 -22.29 19.24 13.69
CA ASN A 273 -21.85 20.65 13.82
C ASN A 273 -21.90 21.41 12.49
N LEU A 274 -21.69 20.73 11.37
CA LEU A 274 -21.77 21.28 10.02
C LEU A 274 -23.21 21.31 9.45
N GLY A 275 -24.18 20.66 10.10
CA GLY A 275 -25.58 20.58 9.65
C GLY A 275 -25.77 19.80 8.35
N ILE A 276 -24.94 18.76 8.12
CA ILE A 276 -24.92 17.94 6.89
C ILE A 276 -25.39 16.50 7.12
N GLU A 277 -26.15 16.21 8.17
CA GLU A 277 -26.62 14.86 8.52
C GLU A 277 -27.41 14.22 7.39
N LYS A 278 -28.18 14.99 6.66
CA LYS A 278 -28.97 14.49 5.51
C LYS A 278 -28.11 14.16 4.29
N ASN A 279 -26.88 14.69 4.22
CA ASN A 279 -25.98 14.53 3.09
C ASN A 279 -24.96 13.40 3.30
N VAL A 280 -24.69 12.99 4.55
CA VAL A 280 -23.60 12.05 4.88
C VAL A 280 -24.14 10.75 5.42
N THR A 281 -23.71 9.65 4.84
CA THR A 281 -23.99 8.29 5.33
C THR A 281 -22.68 7.57 5.66
N PHE A 282 -22.56 7.09 6.89
CA PHE A 282 -21.44 6.23 7.30
C PHE A 282 -21.88 4.76 7.28
N LEU A 283 -21.29 3.94 6.45
CA LEU A 283 -21.66 2.51 6.30
C LEU A 283 -20.84 1.56 7.17
N GLY A 284 -19.79 2.05 7.84
CA GLY A 284 -18.85 1.16 8.54
C GLY A 284 -18.02 0.31 7.58
N GLN A 285 -17.45 -0.78 8.10
CA GLN A 285 -16.77 -1.78 7.26
C GLN A 285 -17.76 -2.56 6.42
N ARG A 286 -17.42 -2.77 5.13
CA ARG A 286 -18.27 -3.44 4.15
C ARG A 286 -17.47 -4.46 3.36
N ASP A 287 -18.13 -5.58 2.98
CA ASP A 287 -17.56 -6.60 2.10
C ASP A 287 -17.98 -6.40 0.64
N ASP A 288 -19.02 -5.61 0.38
CA ASP A 288 -19.58 -5.30 -0.93
C ASP A 288 -19.03 -3.98 -1.52
N VAL A 289 -17.80 -3.59 -1.15
CA VAL A 289 -17.16 -2.35 -1.61
C VAL A 289 -17.18 -2.21 -3.13
N PRO A 290 -16.87 -3.23 -3.95
CA PRO A 290 -16.94 -3.10 -5.40
C PRO A 290 -18.33 -2.70 -5.91
N THR A 291 -19.40 -3.25 -5.32
CA THR A 291 -20.78 -2.89 -5.66
C THR A 291 -21.07 -1.42 -5.33
N LEU A 292 -20.64 -0.94 -4.18
CA LEU A 292 -20.80 0.46 -3.79
C LEU A 292 -20.02 1.39 -4.73
N LEU A 293 -18.76 1.05 -5.05
CA LEU A 293 -17.94 1.79 -6.00
C LEU A 293 -18.56 1.84 -7.40
N SER A 294 -19.18 0.74 -7.86
CA SER A 294 -19.84 0.69 -9.17
C SER A 294 -21.04 1.64 -9.26
N ARG A 295 -21.67 1.98 -8.13
CA ARG A 295 -22.80 2.91 -8.02
C ARG A 295 -22.38 4.36 -7.78
N ALA A 296 -21.09 4.62 -7.50
CA ALA A 296 -20.62 5.95 -7.18
C ALA A 296 -20.23 6.74 -8.45
N LYS A 297 -20.60 8.03 -8.51
CA LYS A 297 -20.17 8.97 -9.55
C LYS A 297 -18.73 9.38 -9.34
N LEU A 298 -18.39 9.82 -8.11
CA LEU A 298 -17.08 10.32 -7.73
C LEU A 298 -16.51 9.51 -6.56
N PHE A 299 -15.22 9.23 -6.62
CA PHE A 299 -14.44 8.71 -5.52
C PHE A 299 -13.56 9.85 -4.97
N VAL A 300 -13.61 10.10 -3.67
CA VAL A 300 -12.86 11.23 -3.10
C VAL A 300 -11.95 10.78 -1.96
N LEU A 301 -10.69 11.22 -2.02
CA LEU A 301 -9.70 11.08 -0.94
C LEU A 301 -9.04 12.42 -0.65
N THR A 302 -9.10 12.83 0.62
CA THR A 302 -8.45 14.05 1.14
C THR A 302 -7.22 13.73 1.98
N SER A 303 -6.56 12.63 1.67
CA SER A 303 -5.45 12.08 2.46
C SER A 303 -4.25 13.04 2.52
N ARG A 304 -3.58 13.06 3.68
CA ARG A 304 -2.28 13.73 3.85
C ARG A 304 -1.13 12.92 3.25
N TRP A 305 -1.26 11.60 3.25
CA TRP A 305 -0.23 10.65 2.80
C TRP A 305 -0.85 9.48 2.07
N GLU A 306 -0.26 9.11 0.94
CA GLU A 306 -0.58 7.88 0.20
C GLU A 306 0.67 7.35 -0.51
N GLY A 307 0.70 6.02 -0.75
CA GLY A 307 1.39 5.48 -1.89
C GLY A 307 0.46 5.56 -3.10
N VAL A 308 0.09 4.40 -3.67
CA VAL A 308 -1.06 4.28 -4.57
C VAL A 308 -2.22 3.69 -3.77
N SER A 309 -3.35 4.37 -3.72
CA SER A 309 -4.54 3.89 -3.02
C SER A 309 -5.23 2.77 -3.80
N ILE A 310 -5.31 1.57 -3.22
CA ILE A 310 -6.03 0.45 -3.84
C ILE A 310 -7.52 0.81 -4.05
N ALA A 311 -8.15 1.44 -3.05
CA ALA A 311 -9.54 1.87 -3.18
C ALA A 311 -9.77 2.86 -4.34
N MET A 312 -8.80 3.73 -4.63
CA MET A 312 -8.84 4.59 -5.81
C MET A 312 -8.77 3.77 -7.09
N LEU A 313 -7.84 2.82 -7.19
CA LEU A 313 -7.75 1.95 -8.37
C LEU A 313 -9.01 1.10 -8.56
N GLU A 314 -9.58 0.55 -7.47
CA GLU A 314 -10.86 -0.17 -7.50
C GLU A 314 -12.00 0.74 -7.98
N SER A 315 -12.04 1.99 -7.51
CA SER A 315 -13.05 2.96 -7.93
C SER A 315 -12.96 3.29 -9.42
N MET A 316 -11.76 3.51 -9.93
CA MET A 316 -11.49 3.74 -11.35
C MET A 316 -11.88 2.53 -12.20
N ALA A 317 -11.59 1.30 -11.72
CA ALA A 317 -12.04 0.07 -12.35
C ALA A 317 -13.58 -0.01 -12.44
N MET A 318 -14.29 0.55 -11.47
CA MET A 318 -15.75 0.62 -11.40
C MET A 318 -16.35 1.89 -12.05
N ARG A 319 -15.57 2.63 -12.84
CA ARG A 319 -16.00 3.88 -13.50
C ARG A 319 -16.48 4.97 -12.54
N SER A 320 -15.89 5.06 -11.33
CA SER A 320 -15.97 6.26 -10.50
C SER A 320 -14.81 7.18 -10.83
N VAL A 321 -15.07 8.48 -10.96
CA VAL A 321 -14.02 9.47 -11.25
C VAL A 321 -13.29 9.83 -9.94
N PRO A 322 -11.95 9.66 -9.85
CA PRO A 322 -11.20 10.04 -8.66
C PRO A 322 -10.98 11.56 -8.60
N VAL A 323 -11.28 12.14 -7.43
CA VAL A 323 -10.89 13.50 -7.02
C VAL A 323 -10.11 13.36 -5.72
N VAL A 324 -8.81 13.52 -5.77
CA VAL A 324 -7.91 13.11 -4.68
C VAL A 324 -6.88 14.18 -4.35
N SER A 325 -6.31 14.12 -3.16
CA SER A 325 -5.17 14.98 -2.79
C SER A 325 -3.96 14.68 -3.69
N ASN A 326 -3.23 15.72 -4.08
CA ASN A 326 -1.98 15.61 -4.86
C ASN A 326 -0.82 15.20 -3.95
N VAL A 327 -0.89 14.00 -3.38
CA VAL A 327 0.11 13.44 -2.47
C VAL A 327 0.57 12.07 -2.93
N GLY A 328 1.82 11.74 -2.63
CA GLY A 328 2.44 10.46 -2.97
C GLY A 328 2.38 10.15 -4.46
N ASP A 329 1.88 8.96 -4.79
CA ASP A 329 1.79 8.45 -6.15
C ASP A 329 0.35 8.49 -6.72
N LEU A 330 -0.61 9.18 -6.05
CA LEU A 330 -2.01 9.25 -6.52
C LEU A 330 -2.14 9.90 -7.89
N ARG A 331 -1.33 10.92 -8.18
CA ARG A 331 -1.30 11.64 -9.46
C ARG A 331 -0.85 10.78 -10.65
N ASP A 332 -0.24 9.63 -10.42
CA ASP A 332 0.12 8.70 -11.49
C ASP A 332 -1.12 8.08 -12.15
N PHE A 333 -2.26 8.14 -11.46
CA PHE A 333 -3.54 7.61 -11.90
C PHE A 333 -4.64 8.68 -11.99
N ALA A 334 -4.71 9.62 -11.06
CA ALA A 334 -5.63 10.76 -11.12
C ALA A 334 -4.97 11.91 -11.91
N ILE A 335 -4.95 11.78 -13.24
CA ILE A 335 -4.37 12.77 -14.16
C ILE A 335 -5.41 13.85 -14.43
N ASN A 336 -5.06 15.11 -14.10
CA ASN A 336 -5.98 16.24 -14.18
C ASN A 336 -6.59 16.40 -15.57
N GLY A 337 -7.91 16.32 -15.64
CA GLY A 337 -8.69 16.48 -16.87
C GLY A 337 -8.67 15.29 -17.82
N GLU A 338 -7.94 14.22 -17.52
CA GLU A 338 -7.86 13.01 -18.34
C GLU A 338 -8.52 11.79 -17.69
N THR A 339 -8.13 11.48 -16.45
CA THR A 339 -8.63 10.30 -15.69
C THR A 339 -9.23 10.67 -14.34
N GLY A 340 -9.10 11.91 -13.90
CA GLY A 340 -9.57 12.42 -12.62
C GLY A 340 -8.93 13.75 -12.27
N TYR A 341 -8.84 14.06 -10.98
CA TYR A 341 -8.21 15.27 -10.49
C TYR A 341 -7.36 15.00 -9.24
N ALA A 342 -6.11 15.47 -9.27
CA ALA A 342 -5.24 15.54 -8.12
C ALA A 342 -5.10 17.01 -7.69
N ILE A 343 -5.65 17.34 -6.53
CA ILE A 343 -5.80 18.70 -6.00
C ILE A 343 -4.88 18.88 -4.81
N ASP A 344 -4.30 20.05 -4.62
CA ASP A 344 -3.50 20.35 -3.42
C ASP A 344 -4.28 20.01 -2.15
N GLU A 345 -3.63 19.35 -1.20
CA GLU A 345 -4.33 18.87 0.00
C GLU A 345 -4.93 20.02 0.83
N GLU A 346 -4.36 21.22 0.77
CA GLU A 346 -4.85 22.39 1.49
C GLU A 346 -5.90 23.19 0.71
N ASP A 347 -6.09 22.91 -0.59
CA ASP A 347 -7.05 23.61 -1.46
C ASP A 347 -8.47 23.04 -1.34
N LYS A 348 -9.15 23.37 -0.24
CA LYS A 348 -10.55 22.97 -0.02
C LYS A 348 -11.50 23.46 -1.10
N GLU A 349 -11.35 24.71 -1.55
CA GLU A 349 -12.23 25.32 -2.56
C GLU A 349 -12.03 24.65 -3.93
N GLY A 350 -10.80 24.27 -4.28
CA GLY A 350 -10.52 23.47 -5.47
C GLY A 350 -11.24 22.12 -5.46
N PHE A 351 -11.29 21.43 -4.31
CA PHE A 351 -12.09 20.20 -4.17
C PHE A 351 -13.59 20.48 -4.36
N ILE A 352 -14.13 21.51 -3.70
CA ILE A 352 -15.56 21.85 -3.80
C ILE A 352 -15.94 22.16 -5.25
N THR A 353 -15.20 23.07 -5.90
CA THR A 353 -15.46 23.50 -7.28
C THR A 353 -15.41 22.31 -8.24
N THR A 354 -14.34 21.49 -8.17
CA THR A 354 -14.17 20.32 -9.03
C THR A 354 -15.32 19.31 -8.84
N ILE A 355 -15.73 19.04 -7.60
CA ILE A 355 -16.83 18.12 -7.32
C ILE A 355 -18.16 18.67 -7.86
N VAL A 356 -18.47 19.94 -7.65
CA VAL A 356 -19.70 20.57 -8.15
C VAL A 356 -19.76 20.54 -9.68
N GLU A 357 -18.67 20.91 -10.34
CA GLU A 357 -18.56 20.85 -11.81
C GLU A 357 -18.77 19.42 -12.34
N LEU A 358 -18.09 18.45 -11.74
CA LEU A 358 -18.21 17.06 -12.17
C LEU A 358 -19.60 16.47 -11.89
N LEU A 359 -20.28 16.83 -10.83
CA LEU A 359 -21.65 16.39 -10.58
C LEU A 359 -22.65 17.00 -11.57
N SER A 360 -22.38 18.22 -12.04
CA SER A 360 -23.24 18.95 -12.99
C SER A 360 -23.00 18.56 -14.45
N ASP A 361 -21.79 18.08 -14.81
CA ASP A 361 -21.43 17.67 -16.17
C ASP A 361 -21.27 16.17 -16.32
N GLU A 362 -22.35 15.51 -16.74
CA GLU A 362 -22.38 14.05 -16.96
C GLU A 362 -21.46 13.63 -18.10
N ARG A 363 -21.38 14.42 -19.18
CA ARG A 363 -20.52 14.08 -20.33
C ARG A 363 -19.06 14.08 -19.95
N ARG A 364 -18.64 15.12 -19.23
CA ARG A 364 -17.27 15.22 -18.71
C ARG A 364 -16.95 14.07 -17.77
N ARG A 365 -17.86 13.76 -16.85
CA ARG A 365 -17.73 12.66 -15.90
C ARG A 365 -17.63 11.31 -16.61
N ALA A 366 -18.47 11.03 -17.61
CA ALA A 366 -18.42 9.80 -18.38
C ALA A 366 -17.08 9.64 -19.16
N TYR A 367 -16.58 10.73 -19.74
CA TYR A 367 -15.27 10.75 -20.42
C TYR A 367 -14.14 10.37 -19.45
N LEU A 368 -14.04 11.06 -18.30
CA LEU A 368 -13.02 10.79 -17.29
C LEU A 368 -13.11 9.38 -16.75
N ALA A 369 -14.31 8.89 -16.47
CA ALA A 369 -14.55 7.55 -15.96
C ALA A 369 -14.13 6.45 -16.94
N ALA A 370 -14.36 6.65 -18.24
CA ALA A 370 -13.91 5.72 -19.27
C ALA A 370 -12.38 5.64 -19.33
N ASN A 371 -11.72 6.78 -19.38
CA ASN A 371 -10.25 6.88 -19.41
C ASN A 371 -9.61 6.33 -18.13
N ALA A 372 -10.19 6.65 -16.97
CA ALA A 372 -9.74 6.13 -15.66
C ALA A 372 -9.77 4.60 -15.63
N ARG A 373 -10.88 4.01 -16.08
CA ARG A 373 -11.00 2.55 -16.17
C ARG A 373 -9.99 1.95 -17.15
N GLN A 374 -9.86 2.53 -18.36
CA GLN A 374 -8.89 2.05 -19.33
C GLN A 374 -7.48 2.02 -18.75
N LEU A 375 -7.03 3.10 -18.13
CA LEU A 375 -5.71 3.19 -17.50
C LEU A 375 -5.49 2.09 -16.46
N VAL A 376 -6.49 1.82 -15.61
CA VAL A 376 -6.39 0.80 -14.57
C VAL A 376 -6.42 -0.61 -15.16
N VAL A 377 -7.25 -0.87 -16.16
CA VAL A 377 -7.26 -2.16 -16.88
C VAL A 377 -5.90 -2.46 -17.50
N GLU A 378 -5.28 -1.47 -18.13
CA GLU A 378 -3.98 -1.62 -18.81
C GLU A 378 -2.80 -1.80 -17.85
N LYS A 379 -2.87 -1.17 -16.65
CA LYS A 379 -1.71 -1.12 -15.74
C LYS A 379 -1.86 -1.92 -14.46
N CYS A 380 -3.08 -2.15 -13.98
CA CYS A 380 -3.35 -2.67 -12.64
C CYS A 380 -4.24 -3.92 -12.63
N ASP A 381 -4.71 -4.39 -13.79
CA ASP A 381 -5.43 -5.66 -13.86
C ASP A 381 -4.59 -6.79 -13.28
N ARG A 382 -5.25 -7.71 -12.56
CA ARG A 382 -4.58 -8.79 -11.84
C ARG A 382 -3.76 -9.69 -12.77
N ASP A 383 -4.27 -10.01 -13.95
CA ASP A 383 -3.56 -10.88 -14.90
C ASP A 383 -2.35 -10.16 -15.50
N ILE A 384 -2.49 -8.85 -15.79
CA ILE A 384 -1.38 -8.00 -16.26
C ILE A 384 -0.25 -7.95 -15.22
N LEU A 385 -0.59 -7.72 -13.95
CA LEU A 385 0.42 -7.68 -12.90
C LEU A 385 1.00 -9.05 -12.56
N SER A 386 0.24 -10.14 -12.72
CA SER A 386 0.77 -11.49 -12.58
C SER A 386 1.83 -11.79 -13.65
N LYS A 387 1.59 -11.38 -14.89
CA LYS A 387 2.58 -11.48 -15.98
C LYS A 387 3.80 -10.61 -15.69
N ARG A 388 3.59 -9.36 -15.26
CA ARG A 388 4.69 -8.46 -14.90
C ARG A 388 5.57 -9.05 -13.79
N TRP A 389 4.96 -9.67 -12.77
CA TRP A 389 5.70 -10.39 -11.74
C TRP A 389 6.52 -11.55 -12.31
N SER A 390 5.94 -12.33 -13.24
CA SER A 390 6.65 -13.42 -13.92
C SER A 390 7.93 -12.91 -14.61
N ASP A 391 7.82 -11.82 -15.38
CA ASP A 391 8.94 -11.22 -16.08
C ASP A 391 10.03 -10.75 -15.10
N ILE A 392 9.66 -9.98 -14.08
CA ILE A 392 10.56 -9.46 -13.05
C ILE A 392 11.31 -10.59 -12.31
N LEU A 393 10.61 -11.65 -11.93
CA LEU A 393 11.21 -12.75 -11.19
C LEU A 393 12.17 -13.57 -12.06
N ASN A 394 11.85 -13.75 -13.33
CA ASN A 394 12.73 -14.42 -14.29
C ASN A 394 14.00 -13.59 -14.56
N ASP A 395 13.87 -12.29 -14.75
CA ASP A 395 15.02 -11.38 -14.94
C ASP A 395 15.91 -11.34 -13.70
N LEU A 396 15.32 -11.33 -12.51
CA LEU A 396 16.09 -11.34 -11.26
C LEU A 396 16.86 -12.63 -11.04
N ARG A 397 16.40 -13.74 -11.62
CA ARG A 397 17.03 -15.06 -11.51
C ARG A 397 18.27 -15.18 -12.39
N ASN A 398 18.24 -14.61 -13.58
CA ASN A 398 19.34 -14.58 -14.54
C ASN A 398 20.43 -13.60 -14.10
#